data_90b35326b13511b874c36a9647f03f0e
#
_entry.id   90b35326b13511b874c36a9647f03f0e
#
_cell.length_a   1.000
_cell.length_b   1.000
_cell.length_c   1.000
_cell.angle_alpha   90.00
_cell.angle_beta   90.00
_cell.angle_gamma   90.00
#
_symmetry.space_group_name_H-M   'P 1'
#
loop_
_entity.id
_entity.type
_entity.pdbx_description
1 polymer ?
#
loop_
_entity_poly.entity_id
_entity_poly.type
_entity_poly.pdbx_seq_one_letter_code
_entity_poly.pdbx_strand_id
1 'polypeptide(L)'
;MSSAPTTAAPQSGLATLTTKVVLGFVGTWVIALMAANLVPVLIAGMVQDLGVDIATAGALATGMTAGSALAMFVTNRFIATADRPRLGRIGLILMVLGYAAAGLILTIPAVMIGLMVGGIGAGIMIATGTAAASTTVNPDRSVTTIMVINRIGATALLAIAPLFHNDLRSVLLVIAALGVLGLIMAGGLPNLSPEAREAARANRTSSSNAPASKVYTFAAFALAISMCLWSLTEDMVYSMTSVLSAQAGISADASSALLAGKVFGGLIGALLAPLALRWLGRSWSLVLIIAMSTITKFIMITTTSAMAYSVSILIWGAMYGAILVLVTGLAAVMDVTGRVGVLVSGFYLAGVAFGPLIGGQLVGVLSPIQYALLVSAPSILFGSALFVISRKGRKLEDGNTSAVGIVAAEAELSDSATADRA
;
A
#
# COMPACT_ATOMS: atom_id res chain seq x y z
N MET A 1 4.13 -15.20 51.32
CA MET A 1 3.51 -13.91 50.93
C MET A 1 3.44 -13.87 49.40
N SER A 2 2.23 -14.04 48.89
CA SER A 2 1.97 -14.11 47.45
C SER A 2 1.99 -12.70 46.87
N SER A 3 2.96 -12.42 45.98
CA SER A 3 2.97 -11.19 45.19
C SER A 3 1.90 -11.28 44.11
N ALA A 4 0.86 -10.47 44.24
CA ALA A 4 -0.16 -10.29 43.21
C ALA A 4 0.49 -9.76 41.91
N PRO A 5 0.03 -10.20 40.71
CA PRO A 5 0.51 -9.67 39.46
C PRO A 5 0.11 -8.19 39.36
N THR A 6 1.11 -7.34 39.15
CA THR A 6 0.91 -5.90 38.90
C THR A 6 0.14 -5.77 37.59
N THR A 7 -1.16 -5.54 37.70
CA THR A 7 -1.99 -5.13 36.55
C THR A 7 -1.43 -3.83 36.03
N ALA A 8 -0.80 -3.87 34.85
CA ALA A 8 -0.40 -2.68 34.14
C ALA A 8 -1.62 -1.75 34.05
N ALA A 9 -1.45 -0.50 34.49
CA ALA A 9 -2.49 0.52 34.43
C ALA A 9 -2.94 0.65 32.95
N PRO A 10 -4.24 0.79 32.66
CA PRO A 10 -4.72 0.99 31.32
C PRO A 10 -4.04 2.24 30.76
N GLN A 11 -3.35 2.09 29.62
CA GLN A 11 -2.79 3.24 28.88
C GLN A 11 -3.98 4.09 28.41
N SER A 12 -4.37 5.04 29.25
CA SER A 12 -5.50 5.93 29.05
C SER A 12 -5.26 6.77 27.81
N GLY A 13 -5.96 6.44 26.71
CA GLY A 13 -5.94 7.20 25.48
C GLY A 13 -5.82 6.39 24.18
N LEU A 14 -5.43 5.11 24.21
CA LEU A 14 -5.35 4.28 23.02
C LEU A 14 -6.69 3.57 22.73
N ALA A 15 -7.11 3.58 21.46
CA ALA A 15 -8.35 2.97 21.03
C ALA A 15 -8.22 1.44 20.91
N THR A 16 -9.14 0.68 21.48
CA THR A 16 -9.26 -0.76 21.22
C THR A 16 -9.93 -1.00 19.88
N LEU A 17 -9.56 -2.10 19.19
CA LEU A 17 -10.11 -2.46 17.89
C LEU A 17 -11.53 -3.05 18.05
N THR A 18 -12.49 -2.20 18.33
CA THR A 18 -13.92 -2.54 18.40
C THR A 18 -14.55 -2.54 17.01
N THR A 19 -15.73 -3.15 16.84
CA THR A 19 -16.48 -3.11 15.58
C THR A 19 -16.67 -1.68 15.06
N LYS A 20 -16.98 -0.71 15.93
CA LYS A 20 -17.12 0.71 15.57
C LYS A 20 -15.83 1.28 15.01
N VAL A 21 -14.69 0.96 15.60
CA VAL A 21 -13.36 1.40 15.15
C VAL A 21 -13.01 0.75 13.81
N VAL A 22 -13.28 -0.55 13.66
CA VAL A 22 -13.08 -1.26 12.36
C VAL A 22 -13.93 -0.64 11.28
N LEU A 23 -15.21 -0.36 11.53
CA LEU A 23 -16.09 0.33 10.59
C LEU A 23 -15.56 1.73 10.22
N GLY A 24 -15.00 2.48 11.19
CA GLY A 24 -14.36 3.76 10.93
C GLY A 24 -13.19 3.66 9.95
N PHE A 25 -12.35 2.65 10.11
CA PHE A 25 -11.25 2.36 9.17
C PHE A 25 -11.77 1.89 7.80
N VAL A 26 -12.79 1.04 7.77
CA VAL A 26 -13.41 0.59 6.52
C VAL A 26 -13.98 1.79 5.78
N GLY A 27 -14.76 2.63 6.47
CA GLY A 27 -15.39 3.81 5.90
C GLY A 27 -14.42 4.88 5.39
N THR A 28 -13.16 4.84 5.82
CA THR A 28 -12.14 5.79 5.37
C THR A 28 -11.05 5.08 4.56
N TRP A 29 -10.15 4.38 5.20
CA TRP A 29 -8.93 3.85 4.56
C TRP A 29 -9.22 2.77 3.53
N VAL A 30 -10.09 1.79 3.83
CA VAL A 30 -10.42 0.73 2.86
C VAL A 30 -11.10 1.31 1.63
N ILE A 31 -12.13 2.16 1.82
CA ILE A 31 -12.85 2.79 0.72
C ILE A 31 -11.93 3.67 -0.14
N ALA A 32 -10.99 4.40 0.48
CA ALA A 32 -10.01 5.19 -0.26
C ALA A 32 -9.16 4.36 -1.23
N LEU A 33 -8.83 3.13 -0.85
CA LEU A 33 -8.02 2.24 -1.69
C LEU A 33 -8.81 1.58 -2.83
N MET A 34 -10.16 1.62 -2.80
CA MET A 34 -10.97 0.93 -3.82
C MET A 34 -10.74 1.51 -5.22
N ALA A 35 -10.66 2.83 -5.36
CA ALA A 35 -10.40 3.46 -6.65
C ALA A 35 -9.04 3.03 -7.24
N ALA A 36 -7.99 2.96 -6.42
CA ALA A 36 -6.68 2.50 -6.84
C ALA A 36 -6.69 1.02 -7.28
N ASN A 37 -7.49 0.17 -6.61
CA ASN A 37 -7.65 -1.23 -7.00
C ASN A 37 -8.42 -1.39 -8.33
N LEU A 38 -9.18 -0.38 -8.77
CA LEU A 38 -9.96 -0.40 -10.00
C LEU A 38 -9.27 0.31 -11.18
N VAL A 39 -8.06 0.81 -11.02
CA VAL A 39 -7.32 1.52 -12.10
C VAL A 39 -7.35 0.80 -13.45
N PRO A 40 -7.10 -0.52 -13.55
CA PRO A 40 -7.17 -1.21 -14.84
C PRO A 40 -8.57 -1.16 -15.49
N VAL A 41 -9.61 -1.27 -14.68
CA VAL A 41 -11.01 -1.20 -15.16
C VAL A 41 -11.36 0.23 -15.56
N LEU A 42 -10.91 1.23 -14.81
CA LEU A 42 -11.10 2.65 -15.15
C LEU A 42 -10.41 3.00 -16.46
N ILE A 43 -9.18 2.53 -16.70
CA ILE A 43 -8.46 2.76 -17.96
C ILE A 43 -9.20 2.12 -19.13
N ALA A 44 -9.64 0.85 -18.99
CA ALA A 44 -10.41 0.18 -20.03
C ALA A 44 -11.73 0.92 -20.33
N GLY A 45 -12.46 1.34 -19.29
CA GLY A 45 -13.68 2.11 -19.44
C GLY A 45 -13.46 3.48 -20.08
N MET A 46 -12.36 4.19 -19.76
CA MET A 46 -12.02 5.46 -20.40
C MET A 46 -11.75 5.28 -21.90
N VAL A 47 -11.02 4.23 -22.27
CA VAL A 47 -10.78 3.93 -23.70
C VAL A 47 -12.08 3.58 -24.41
N GLN A 48 -12.93 2.76 -23.82
CA GLN A 48 -14.16 2.29 -24.43
C GLN A 48 -15.24 3.38 -24.52
N ASP A 49 -15.50 4.11 -23.42
CA ASP A 49 -16.67 4.98 -23.28
C ASP A 49 -16.36 6.45 -23.65
N LEU A 50 -15.11 6.90 -23.49
CA LEU A 50 -14.68 8.25 -23.90
C LEU A 50 -13.97 8.28 -25.25
N GLY A 51 -13.60 7.12 -25.81
CA GLY A 51 -12.88 7.03 -27.08
C GLY A 51 -11.48 7.62 -27.03
N VAL A 52 -10.88 7.76 -25.84
CA VAL A 52 -9.50 8.23 -25.69
C VAL A 52 -8.51 7.10 -25.93
N ASP A 53 -7.30 7.44 -26.33
CA ASP A 53 -6.22 6.46 -26.44
C ASP A 53 -5.73 6.00 -25.06
N ILE A 54 -5.00 4.90 -25.05
CA ILE A 54 -4.49 4.28 -23.80
C ILE A 54 -3.54 5.22 -23.06
N ALA A 55 -2.75 6.02 -23.78
CA ALA A 55 -1.82 6.98 -23.19
C ALA A 55 -2.55 8.10 -22.45
N THR A 56 -3.61 8.63 -23.05
CA THR A 56 -4.49 9.62 -22.42
C THR A 56 -5.23 9.02 -21.21
N ALA A 57 -5.77 7.81 -21.32
CA ALA A 57 -6.42 7.13 -20.21
C ALA A 57 -5.43 6.89 -19.03
N GLY A 58 -4.19 6.50 -19.32
CA GLY A 58 -3.12 6.36 -18.34
C GLY A 58 -2.76 7.69 -17.67
N ALA A 59 -2.71 8.79 -18.44
CA ALA A 59 -2.48 10.13 -17.89
C ALA A 59 -3.61 10.59 -16.95
N LEU A 60 -4.86 10.34 -17.31
CA LEU A 60 -6.03 10.62 -16.45
C LEU A 60 -5.99 9.82 -15.15
N ALA A 61 -5.67 8.54 -15.21
CA ALA A 61 -5.51 7.68 -14.05
C ALA A 61 -4.34 8.15 -13.15
N THR A 62 -3.24 8.64 -13.76
CA THR A 62 -2.12 9.24 -13.01
C THR A 62 -2.54 10.51 -12.29
N GLY A 63 -3.40 11.34 -12.87
CA GLY A 63 -3.98 12.51 -12.19
C GLY A 63 -4.67 12.13 -10.88
N MET A 64 -5.37 11.00 -10.85
CA MET A 64 -6.00 10.44 -9.65
C MET A 64 -4.95 9.97 -8.63
N THR A 65 -4.01 9.15 -9.03
CA THR A 65 -3.01 8.55 -8.13
C THR A 65 -2.00 9.58 -7.62
N ALA A 66 -1.54 10.49 -8.47
CA ALA A 66 -0.66 11.59 -8.09
C ALA A 66 -1.38 12.60 -7.16
N GLY A 67 -2.66 12.91 -7.46
CA GLY A 67 -3.51 13.72 -6.58
C GLY A 67 -3.64 13.10 -5.18
N SER A 68 -3.82 11.78 -5.12
CA SER A 68 -3.87 11.04 -3.85
C SER A 68 -2.54 11.11 -3.09
N ALA A 69 -1.42 10.86 -3.76
CA ALA A 69 -0.10 10.93 -3.14
C ALA A 69 0.21 12.34 -2.61
N LEU A 70 -0.03 13.39 -3.41
CA LEU A 70 0.18 14.77 -3.00
C LEU A 70 -0.69 15.15 -1.80
N ALA A 71 -1.98 14.81 -1.85
CA ALA A 71 -2.91 15.07 -0.74
C ALA A 71 -2.50 14.36 0.54
N MET A 72 -1.98 13.13 0.44
CA MET A 72 -1.44 12.40 1.58
C MET A 72 -0.24 13.10 2.19
N PHE A 73 0.72 13.58 1.39
CA PHE A 73 1.88 14.35 1.87
C PHE A 73 1.47 15.67 2.55
N VAL A 74 0.54 16.40 1.94
CA VAL A 74 0.02 17.66 2.51
C VAL A 74 -0.70 17.39 3.83
N THR A 75 -1.56 16.38 3.87
CA THR A 75 -2.33 16.01 5.06
C THR A 75 -1.43 15.57 6.21
N ASN A 76 -0.35 14.83 5.94
CA ASN A 76 0.61 14.40 6.96
C ASN A 76 1.22 15.57 7.75
N ARG A 77 1.31 16.76 7.16
CA ARG A 77 1.79 17.95 7.87
C ARG A 77 0.87 18.42 8.99
N PHE A 78 -0.42 18.13 8.90
CA PHE A 78 -1.45 18.59 9.83
C PHE A 78 -2.05 17.48 10.70
N ILE A 79 -1.81 16.23 10.35
CA ILE A 79 -2.52 15.07 10.91
C ILE A 79 -2.35 14.93 12.43
N ALA A 80 -1.22 15.35 12.99
CA ALA A 80 -0.95 15.30 14.43
C ALA A 80 -1.82 16.27 15.24
N THR A 81 -2.33 17.35 14.63
CA THR A 81 -3.14 18.39 15.28
C THR A 81 -4.58 18.40 14.77
N ALA A 82 -4.90 17.65 13.74
CA ALA A 82 -6.19 17.61 13.09
C ALA A 82 -7.21 16.72 13.82
N ASP A 83 -8.47 17.03 13.64
CA ASP A 83 -9.58 16.13 13.97
C ASP A 83 -9.72 15.08 12.85
N ARG A 84 -9.27 13.87 13.12
CA ARG A 84 -9.18 12.80 12.13
C ARG A 84 -10.54 12.39 11.54
N PRO A 85 -11.61 12.19 12.33
CA PRO A 85 -12.94 11.92 11.79
C PRO A 85 -13.47 13.03 10.87
N ARG A 86 -13.24 14.31 11.22
CA ARG A 86 -13.62 15.45 10.36
C ARG A 86 -12.82 15.46 9.06
N LEU A 87 -11.53 15.27 9.16
CA LEU A 87 -10.64 15.26 7.99
C LEU A 87 -10.97 14.07 7.06
N GLY A 88 -11.25 12.89 7.62
CA GLY A 88 -11.72 11.73 6.87
C GLY A 88 -13.04 12.00 6.13
N ARG A 89 -13.99 12.69 6.78
CA ARG A 89 -15.26 13.09 6.12
C ARG A 89 -15.04 14.09 4.99
N ILE A 90 -14.13 15.06 5.14
CA ILE A 90 -13.76 15.97 4.05
C ILE A 90 -13.22 15.18 2.86
N GLY A 91 -12.30 14.22 3.10
CA GLY A 91 -11.79 13.34 2.07
C GLY A 91 -12.89 12.55 1.37
N LEU A 92 -13.84 11.99 2.13
CA LEU A 92 -15.00 11.27 1.59
C LEU A 92 -15.89 12.16 0.74
N ILE A 93 -16.20 13.39 1.18
CA ILE A 93 -17.00 14.34 0.41
C ILE A 93 -16.33 14.66 -0.92
N LEU A 94 -15.02 14.96 -0.92
CA LEU A 94 -14.26 15.19 -2.15
C LEU A 94 -14.28 13.97 -3.07
N MET A 95 -14.13 12.77 -2.51
CA MET A 95 -14.17 11.53 -3.25
C MET A 95 -15.55 11.32 -3.89
N VAL A 96 -16.64 11.49 -3.13
CA VAL A 96 -18.03 11.35 -3.63
C VAL A 96 -18.29 12.38 -4.73
N LEU A 97 -17.99 13.66 -4.49
CA LEU A 97 -18.25 14.73 -5.47
C LEU A 97 -17.42 14.52 -6.74
N GLY A 98 -16.15 14.16 -6.61
CA GLY A 98 -15.27 13.94 -7.75
C GLY A 98 -15.75 12.78 -8.63
N TYR A 99 -15.95 11.60 -8.06
CA TYR A 99 -16.34 10.43 -8.85
C TYR A 99 -17.81 10.49 -9.31
N ALA A 100 -18.72 11.07 -8.52
CA ALA A 100 -20.09 11.26 -8.96
C ALA A 100 -20.17 12.26 -10.14
N ALA A 101 -19.48 13.40 -10.07
CA ALA A 101 -19.43 14.36 -11.17
C ALA A 101 -18.84 13.73 -12.44
N ALA A 102 -17.73 12.98 -12.31
CA ALA A 102 -17.12 12.26 -13.43
C ALA A 102 -18.10 11.25 -14.07
N GLY A 103 -18.77 10.43 -13.26
CA GLY A 103 -19.70 9.40 -13.74
C GLY A 103 -21.02 9.96 -14.30
N LEU A 104 -21.51 11.08 -13.78
CA LEU A 104 -22.78 11.68 -14.26
C LEU A 104 -22.59 12.48 -15.55
N ILE A 105 -21.48 13.25 -15.66
CA ILE A 105 -21.23 14.15 -16.80
C ILE A 105 -20.57 13.39 -17.97
N LEU A 106 -19.65 12.49 -17.66
CA LEU A 106 -18.96 11.56 -18.58
C LEU A 106 -18.33 12.26 -19.80
N THR A 107 -17.69 13.39 -19.58
CA THR A 107 -16.84 14.07 -20.57
C THR A 107 -15.38 14.06 -20.15
N ILE A 108 -14.45 14.14 -21.10
CA ILE A 108 -13.01 14.09 -20.79
C ILE A 108 -12.61 15.11 -19.70
N PRO A 109 -13.02 16.42 -19.77
CA PRO A 109 -12.69 17.38 -18.72
C PRO A 109 -13.32 17.03 -17.36
N ALA A 110 -14.57 16.55 -17.34
CA ALA A 110 -15.25 16.17 -16.11
C ALA A 110 -14.62 14.96 -15.46
N VAL A 111 -14.24 13.94 -16.26
CA VAL A 111 -13.53 12.76 -15.77
C VAL A 111 -12.14 13.15 -15.25
N MET A 112 -11.39 13.98 -15.97
CA MET A 112 -10.07 14.47 -15.54
C MET A 112 -10.15 15.16 -14.18
N ILE A 113 -11.02 16.15 -14.04
CA ILE A 113 -11.19 16.91 -12.79
C ILE A 113 -11.73 16.01 -11.68
N GLY A 114 -12.73 15.18 -12.00
CA GLY A 114 -13.37 14.29 -11.04
C GLY A 114 -12.45 13.22 -10.50
N LEU A 115 -11.62 12.59 -11.34
CA LEU A 115 -10.60 11.63 -10.92
C LEU A 115 -9.55 12.30 -10.02
N MET A 116 -9.10 13.51 -10.37
CA MET A 116 -8.12 14.26 -9.58
C MET A 116 -8.70 14.65 -8.21
N VAL A 117 -9.91 15.21 -8.17
CA VAL A 117 -10.59 15.58 -6.91
C VAL A 117 -10.89 14.35 -6.05
N GLY A 118 -11.39 13.28 -6.68
CA GLY A 118 -11.63 12.00 -6.00
C GLY A 118 -10.35 11.38 -5.44
N GLY A 119 -9.25 11.46 -6.20
CA GLY A 119 -7.92 11.04 -5.77
C GLY A 119 -7.41 11.84 -4.58
N ILE A 120 -7.54 13.18 -4.59
CA ILE A 120 -7.21 14.05 -3.45
C ILE A 120 -8.00 13.61 -2.21
N GLY A 121 -9.29 13.35 -2.35
CA GLY A 121 -10.12 12.82 -1.28
C GLY A 121 -9.60 11.51 -0.72
N ALA A 122 -9.24 10.57 -1.60
CA ALA A 122 -8.66 9.28 -1.22
C ALA A 122 -7.33 9.45 -0.45
N GLY A 123 -6.45 10.35 -0.91
CA GLY A 123 -5.17 10.63 -0.24
C GLY A 123 -5.34 11.18 1.19
N ILE A 124 -6.29 12.09 1.39
CA ILE A 124 -6.66 12.60 2.73
C ILE A 124 -7.11 11.44 3.63
N MET A 125 -7.96 10.55 3.11
CA MET A 125 -8.47 9.40 3.88
C MET A 125 -7.38 8.39 4.23
N ILE A 126 -6.48 8.09 3.30
CA ILE A 126 -5.35 7.17 3.55
C ILE A 126 -4.45 7.74 4.66
N ALA A 127 -4.07 9.02 4.57
CA ALA A 127 -3.26 9.68 5.60
C ALA A 127 -3.94 9.67 6.96
N THR A 128 -5.25 9.93 6.97
CA THR A 128 -6.05 9.97 8.20
C THR A 128 -6.19 8.59 8.84
N GLY A 129 -6.45 7.55 8.03
CA GLY A 129 -6.55 6.16 8.47
C GLY A 129 -5.23 5.64 9.01
N THR A 130 -4.12 5.87 8.31
CA THR A 130 -2.77 5.46 8.75
C THR A 130 -2.41 6.09 10.10
N ALA A 131 -2.67 7.40 10.26
CA ALA A 131 -2.42 8.08 11.51
C ALA A 131 -3.37 7.61 12.64
N ALA A 132 -4.60 7.22 12.31
CA ALA A 132 -5.53 6.68 13.30
C ALA A 132 -5.07 5.29 13.79
N ALA A 133 -4.51 4.46 12.92
CA ALA A 133 -4.00 3.14 13.28
C ALA A 133 -2.89 3.21 14.33
N SER A 134 -2.00 4.21 14.26
CA SER A 134 -0.93 4.40 15.25
C SER A 134 -1.41 4.73 16.66
N THR A 135 -2.68 5.12 16.82
CA THR A 135 -3.31 5.41 18.13
C THR A 135 -4.20 4.27 18.64
N THR A 136 -4.08 3.09 18.09
CA THR A 136 -4.73 1.88 18.62
C THR A 136 -3.79 1.15 19.57
N VAL A 137 -4.37 0.35 20.47
CA VAL A 137 -3.61 -0.47 21.45
C VAL A 137 -2.60 -1.39 20.77
N ASN A 138 -2.95 -1.90 19.58
CA ASN A 138 -2.05 -2.72 18.77
C ASN A 138 -2.10 -2.23 17.32
N PRO A 139 -1.22 -1.30 16.92
CA PRO A 139 -1.16 -0.75 15.57
C PRO A 139 -0.99 -1.81 14.48
N ASP A 140 -0.11 -2.79 14.69
CA ASP A 140 0.17 -3.85 13.70
C ASP A 140 -1.07 -4.69 13.42
N ARG A 141 -1.79 -5.09 14.47
CA ARG A 141 -3.05 -5.83 14.35
C ARG A 141 -4.10 -5.00 13.61
N SER A 142 -4.18 -3.70 13.89
CA SER A 142 -5.11 -2.79 13.22
C SER A 142 -4.81 -2.67 11.73
N VAL A 143 -3.55 -2.41 11.37
CA VAL A 143 -3.10 -2.33 9.98
C VAL A 143 -3.34 -3.65 9.25
N THR A 144 -2.96 -4.78 9.84
CA THR A 144 -3.17 -6.11 9.24
C THR A 144 -4.66 -6.37 8.99
N THR A 145 -5.51 -6.12 9.98
CA THR A 145 -6.97 -6.30 9.83
C THR A 145 -7.53 -5.46 8.69
N ILE A 146 -7.14 -4.18 8.61
CA ILE A 146 -7.59 -3.25 7.57
C ILE A 146 -7.10 -3.70 6.20
N MET A 147 -5.86 -4.15 6.07
CA MET A 147 -5.31 -4.64 4.80
C MET A 147 -6.00 -5.92 4.34
N VAL A 148 -6.32 -6.85 5.25
CA VAL A 148 -7.11 -8.05 4.93
C VAL A 148 -8.50 -7.67 4.43
N ILE A 149 -9.21 -6.77 5.13
CA ILE A 149 -10.53 -6.29 4.72
C ILE A 149 -10.44 -5.59 3.36
N ASN A 150 -9.40 -4.77 3.14
CA ASN A 150 -9.17 -4.14 1.84
C ASN A 150 -9.02 -5.17 0.72
N ARG A 151 -8.22 -6.21 0.92
CA ARG A 151 -8.02 -7.26 -0.10
C ARG A 151 -9.31 -8.02 -0.41
N ILE A 152 -10.07 -8.37 0.62
CA ILE A 152 -11.38 -9.04 0.46
C ILE A 152 -12.34 -8.10 -0.28
N GLY A 153 -12.45 -6.83 0.14
CA GLY A 153 -13.33 -5.84 -0.49
C GLY A 153 -12.95 -5.56 -1.95
N ALA A 154 -11.67 -5.40 -2.25
CA ALA A 154 -11.18 -5.19 -3.62
C ALA A 154 -11.43 -6.43 -4.51
N THR A 155 -11.20 -7.63 -3.98
CA THR A 155 -11.52 -8.89 -4.68
C THR A 155 -13.01 -8.97 -4.99
N ALA A 156 -13.87 -8.72 -4.01
CA ALA A 156 -15.31 -8.74 -4.22
C ALA A 156 -15.75 -7.69 -5.25
N LEU A 157 -15.23 -6.46 -5.15
CA LEU A 157 -15.58 -5.36 -6.07
C LEU A 157 -15.17 -5.67 -7.52
N LEU A 158 -13.98 -6.21 -7.72
CA LEU A 158 -13.51 -6.64 -9.05
C LEU A 158 -14.29 -7.84 -9.57
N ALA A 159 -14.69 -8.78 -8.70
CA ALA A 159 -15.48 -9.95 -9.07
C ALA A 159 -16.91 -9.58 -9.51
N ILE A 160 -17.48 -8.52 -8.95
CA ILE A 160 -18.82 -8.05 -9.32
C ILE A 160 -18.81 -6.98 -10.43
N ALA A 161 -17.63 -6.45 -10.80
CA ALA A 161 -17.51 -5.43 -11.86
C ALA A 161 -18.18 -5.84 -13.19
N PRO A 162 -18.10 -7.10 -13.64
CA PRO A 162 -18.83 -7.56 -14.83
C PRO A 162 -20.34 -7.38 -14.76
N LEU A 163 -20.97 -7.42 -13.57
CA LEU A 163 -22.40 -7.19 -13.40
C LEU A 163 -22.83 -5.76 -13.78
N PHE A 164 -21.89 -4.83 -13.79
CA PHE A 164 -22.06 -3.45 -14.22
C PHE A 164 -21.47 -3.22 -15.61
N HIS A 165 -21.30 -4.26 -16.42
CA HIS A 165 -20.73 -4.23 -17.78
C HIS A 165 -19.33 -3.62 -17.88
N ASN A 166 -18.62 -3.43 -16.77
CA ASN A 166 -17.32 -2.75 -16.67
C ASN A 166 -17.31 -1.32 -17.28
N ASP A 167 -18.49 -0.70 -17.49
CA ASP A 167 -18.60 0.63 -18.05
C ASP A 167 -18.08 1.69 -17.07
N LEU A 168 -17.47 2.75 -17.60
CA LEU A 168 -16.83 3.81 -16.82
C LEU A 168 -17.82 4.50 -15.87
N ARG A 169 -19.04 4.77 -16.33
CA ARG A 169 -20.10 5.42 -15.54
C ARG A 169 -20.42 4.62 -14.30
N SER A 170 -20.74 3.35 -14.45
CA SER A 170 -21.13 2.46 -13.35
C SER A 170 -20.00 2.29 -12.34
N VAL A 171 -18.77 2.10 -12.80
CA VAL A 171 -17.60 1.98 -11.92
C VAL A 171 -17.39 3.25 -11.09
N LEU A 172 -17.44 4.44 -11.70
CA LEU A 172 -17.30 5.72 -11.00
C LEU A 172 -18.42 5.95 -9.99
N LEU A 173 -19.67 5.64 -10.35
CA LEU A 173 -20.82 5.78 -9.45
C LEU A 173 -20.80 4.77 -8.30
N VAL A 174 -20.31 3.55 -8.51
CA VAL A 174 -20.10 2.56 -7.44
C VAL A 174 -19.05 3.08 -6.46
N ILE A 175 -17.93 3.63 -6.94
CA ILE A 175 -16.91 4.23 -6.06
C ILE A 175 -17.50 5.40 -5.27
N ALA A 176 -18.31 6.26 -5.91
CA ALA A 176 -19.01 7.35 -5.23
C ALA A 176 -20.00 6.84 -4.16
N ALA A 177 -20.78 5.79 -4.47
CA ALA A 177 -21.72 5.17 -3.55
C ALA A 177 -21.00 4.57 -2.32
N LEU A 178 -19.85 3.91 -2.53
CA LEU A 178 -18.99 3.46 -1.43
C LEU A 178 -18.51 4.63 -0.56
N GLY A 179 -18.19 5.78 -1.17
CA GLY A 179 -17.88 7.00 -0.46
C GLY A 179 -19.02 7.51 0.43
N VAL A 180 -20.25 7.45 -0.05
CA VAL A 180 -21.46 7.78 0.74
C VAL A 180 -21.62 6.84 1.93
N LEU A 181 -21.44 5.52 1.73
CA LEU A 181 -21.44 4.55 2.83
C LEU A 181 -20.31 4.86 3.83
N GLY A 182 -19.14 5.27 3.34
CA GLY A 182 -18.03 5.69 4.15
C GLY A 182 -18.34 6.86 5.07
N LEU A 183 -19.13 7.85 4.61
CA LEU A 183 -19.54 9.00 5.43
C LEU A 183 -20.30 8.58 6.70
N ILE A 184 -21.12 7.54 6.60
CA ILE A 184 -21.87 6.97 7.74
C ILE A 184 -20.90 6.29 8.71
N MET A 185 -19.90 5.58 8.18
CA MET A 185 -18.98 4.75 8.96
C MET A 185 -17.81 5.56 9.56
N ALA A 186 -17.43 6.69 8.98
CA ALA A 186 -16.24 7.48 9.33
C ALA A 186 -16.22 7.97 10.80
N GLY A 187 -17.38 8.06 11.46
CA GLY A 187 -17.49 8.47 12.85
C GLY A 187 -16.84 7.51 13.86
N GLY A 188 -16.49 6.29 13.45
CA GLY A 188 -15.76 5.31 14.28
C GLY A 188 -14.24 5.45 14.27
N LEU A 189 -13.69 6.35 13.46
CA LEU A 189 -12.23 6.50 13.32
C LEU A 189 -11.60 7.01 14.62
N PRO A 190 -10.52 6.38 15.15
CA PRO A 190 -9.82 6.82 16.35
C PRO A 190 -9.26 8.25 16.20
N ASN A 191 -9.47 9.06 17.22
CA ASN A 191 -8.99 10.44 17.29
C ASN A 191 -8.03 10.63 18.47
N LEU A 192 -7.17 11.63 18.39
CA LEU A 192 -6.36 12.06 19.53
C LEU A 192 -7.23 12.83 20.53
N SER A 193 -6.92 12.72 21.83
CA SER A 193 -7.55 13.55 22.85
C SER A 193 -7.26 15.04 22.60
N PRO A 194 -8.10 15.96 23.07
CA PRO A 194 -7.83 17.40 22.95
C PRO A 194 -6.46 17.79 23.51
N GLU A 195 -6.09 17.22 24.67
CA GLU A 195 -4.82 17.48 25.36
C GLU A 195 -3.63 16.98 24.52
N ALA A 196 -3.72 15.79 23.94
CA ALA A 196 -2.69 15.25 23.06
C ALA A 196 -2.51 16.09 21.79
N ARG A 197 -3.58 16.67 21.26
CA ARG A 197 -3.52 17.58 20.11
C ARG A 197 -2.88 18.91 20.47
N GLU A 198 -3.14 19.45 21.65
CA GLU A 198 -2.50 20.68 22.16
C GLU A 198 -1.02 20.46 22.43
N ALA A 199 -0.65 19.35 23.06
CA ALA A 199 0.74 18.95 23.25
C ALA A 199 1.48 18.80 21.92
N ALA A 200 0.86 18.21 20.91
CA ALA A 200 1.43 18.10 19.56
C ALA A 200 1.60 19.46 18.88
N ARG A 201 0.71 20.43 19.13
CA ARG A 201 0.85 21.81 18.65
C ARG A 201 2.03 22.53 19.32
N ALA A 202 2.14 22.43 20.65
CA ALA A 202 3.23 23.03 21.41
C ALA A 202 4.60 22.47 20.99
N ASN A 203 4.71 21.14 20.84
CA ASN A 203 5.94 20.48 20.39
C ASN A 203 6.34 20.85 18.95
N ARG A 204 5.39 21.18 18.08
CA ARG A 204 5.66 21.57 16.71
C ARG A 204 6.40 22.94 16.61
N THR A 205 6.11 23.85 17.54
CA THR A 205 6.80 25.13 17.64
C THR A 205 8.20 25.00 18.23
N SER A 206 8.44 23.98 19.05
CA SER A 206 9.74 23.73 19.70
C SER A 206 10.69 22.84 18.89
N SER A 207 10.16 22.02 17.96
CA SER A 207 10.92 20.95 17.26
C SER A 207 11.63 21.42 15.98
N SER A 208 11.65 22.71 15.64
CA SER A 208 12.34 23.18 14.42
C SER A 208 13.87 23.04 14.47
N ASN A 209 14.46 22.71 15.62
CA ASN A 209 15.91 22.65 15.85
C ASN A 209 16.47 21.28 16.24
N ALA A 210 15.67 20.19 16.17
CA ALA A 210 16.23 18.85 16.41
C ALA A 210 17.10 18.43 15.21
N PRO A 211 18.40 18.11 15.40
CA PRO A 211 19.23 17.64 14.30
C PRO A 211 18.63 16.38 13.69
N ALA A 212 18.49 16.36 12.36
CA ALA A 212 18.09 15.18 11.62
C ALA A 212 19.05 14.04 12.02
N SER A 213 18.53 13.06 12.76
CA SER A 213 19.38 11.97 13.24
C SER A 213 19.94 11.19 12.04
N LYS A 214 21.18 10.69 12.16
CA LYS A 214 21.95 9.93 11.14
C LYS A 214 21.29 8.59 10.71
N VAL A 215 19.97 8.47 10.84
CA VAL A 215 19.19 7.24 10.54
C VAL A 215 19.08 6.98 9.03
N TYR A 216 19.23 8.02 8.19
CA TYR A 216 19.20 7.85 6.73
C TYR A 216 20.56 7.41 6.21
N THR A 217 20.84 6.13 6.32
CA THR A 217 22.02 5.53 5.71
C THR A 217 21.86 5.40 4.20
N PHE A 218 22.97 5.30 3.47
CA PHE A 218 22.96 4.98 2.03
C PHE A 218 22.07 3.75 1.72
N ALA A 219 22.08 2.74 2.60
CA ALA A 219 21.25 1.54 2.44
C ALA A 219 19.74 1.84 2.50
N ALA A 220 19.29 2.75 3.38
CA ALA A 220 17.90 3.16 3.47
C ALA A 220 17.43 3.89 2.21
N PHE A 221 18.24 4.81 1.67
CA PHE A 221 17.94 5.48 0.42
C PHE A 221 17.99 4.53 -0.78
N ALA A 222 18.96 3.62 -0.83
CA ALA A 222 19.04 2.60 -1.88
C ALA A 222 17.80 1.69 -1.87
N LEU A 223 17.32 1.29 -0.68
CA LEU A 223 16.10 0.52 -0.53
C LEU A 223 14.88 1.32 -1.00
N ALA A 224 14.77 2.59 -0.61
CA ALA A 224 13.64 3.45 -0.98
C ALA A 224 13.59 3.70 -2.49
N ILE A 225 14.72 4.04 -3.12
CA ILE A 225 14.80 4.25 -4.58
C ILE A 225 14.48 2.95 -5.34
N SER A 226 15.06 1.83 -4.88
CA SER A 226 14.78 0.52 -5.48
C SER A 226 13.30 0.16 -5.37
N MET A 227 12.65 0.48 -4.23
CA MET A 227 11.22 0.26 -4.01
C MET A 227 10.37 1.15 -4.93
N CYS A 228 10.78 2.40 -5.16
CA CYS A 228 10.12 3.30 -6.11
C CYS A 228 10.16 2.74 -7.53
N LEU A 229 11.34 2.32 -8.01
CA LEU A 229 11.50 1.76 -9.35
C LEU A 229 10.74 0.45 -9.52
N TRP A 230 10.75 -0.41 -8.50
CA TRP A 230 9.98 -1.65 -8.52
C TRP A 230 8.49 -1.37 -8.55
N SER A 231 7.97 -0.51 -7.68
CA SER A 231 6.55 -0.19 -7.61
C SER A 231 6.06 0.51 -8.88
N LEU A 232 6.89 1.34 -9.50
CA LEU A 232 6.61 1.94 -10.79
C LEU A 232 6.36 0.86 -11.87
N THR A 233 7.27 -0.11 -11.98
CA THR A 233 7.11 -1.19 -12.97
C THR A 233 5.99 -2.16 -12.64
N GLU A 234 5.70 -2.38 -11.35
CA GLU A 234 4.53 -3.16 -10.93
C GLU A 234 3.23 -2.48 -11.36
N ASP A 235 3.14 -1.17 -11.17
CA ASP A 235 1.93 -0.42 -11.50
C ASP A 235 1.78 -0.12 -13.00
N MET A 236 2.89 0.00 -13.74
CA MET A 236 2.87 0.01 -15.21
C MET A 236 2.17 -1.23 -15.77
N VAL A 237 2.48 -2.43 -15.24
CA VAL A 237 1.83 -3.68 -15.67
C VAL A 237 0.42 -3.77 -15.12
N TYR A 238 0.21 -3.40 -13.84
CA TYR A 238 -1.09 -3.48 -13.20
C TYR A 238 -2.13 -2.62 -13.91
N SER A 239 -1.82 -1.37 -14.16
CA SER A 239 -2.72 -0.44 -14.83
C SER A 239 -3.07 -0.86 -16.26
N MET A 240 -2.16 -1.53 -16.95
CA MET A 240 -2.36 -2.03 -18.33
C MET A 240 -2.92 -3.47 -18.38
N THR A 241 -3.29 -4.07 -17.26
CA THR A 241 -3.73 -5.49 -17.19
C THR A 241 -4.90 -5.77 -18.12
N SER A 242 -5.90 -4.87 -18.20
CA SER A 242 -7.05 -5.05 -19.08
C SER A 242 -6.66 -5.01 -20.57
N VAL A 243 -5.68 -4.18 -20.93
CA VAL A 243 -5.14 -4.09 -22.31
C VAL A 243 -4.35 -5.37 -22.65
N LEU A 244 -3.47 -5.79 -21.74
CA LEU A 244 -2.65 -7.01 -21.94
C LEU A 244 -3.50 -8.28 -21.96
N SER A 245 -4.58 -8.35 -21.17
CA SER A 245 -5.51 -9.48 -21.21
C SER A 245 -6.28 -9.55 -22.53
N ALA A 246 -6.70 -8.40 -23.07
CA ALA A 246 -7.35 -8.34 -24.39
C ALA A 246 -6.41 -8.79 -25.51
N GLN A 247 -5.12 -8.48 -25.44
CA GLN A 247 -4.10 -8.98 -26.39
C GLN A 247 -3.93 -10.51 -26.31
N ALA A 248 -4.16 -11.11 -25.14
CA ALA A 248 -4.18 -12.56 -24.93
C ALA A 248 -5.54 -13.21 -25.30
N GLY A 249 -6.48 -12.46 -25.88
CA GLY A 249 -7.80 -12.97 -26.27
C GLY A 249 -8.78 -13.17 -25.11
N ILE A 250 -8.57 -12.52 -23.98
CA ILE A 250 -9.41 -12.64 -22.78
C ILE A 250 -10.46 -11.54 -22.79
N SER A 251 -11.73 -11.89 -22.56
CA SER A 251 -12.84 -10.93 -22.47
C SER A 251 -12.70 -9.97 -21.27
N ALA A 252 -13.35 -8.82 -21.32
CA ALA A 252 -13.33 -7.84 -20.23
C ALA A 252 -13.81 -8.42 -18.89
N ASP A 253 -14.86 -9.26 -18.94
CA ASP A 253 -15.41 -9.91 -17.73
C ASP A 253 -14.42 -10.92 -17.13
N ALA A 254 -13.81 -11.76 -17.99
CA ALA A 254 -12.78 -12.70 -17.54
C ALA A 254 -11.53 -11.97 -17.02
N SER A 255 -11.17 -10.81 -17.62
CA SER A 255 -10.08 -9.96 -17.15
C SER A 255 -10.36 -9.42 -15.73
N SER A 256 -11.58 -8.94 -15.47
CA SER A 256 -12.00 -8.47 -14.14
C SER A 256 -11.96 -9.59 -13.09
N ALA A 257 -12.40 -10.80 -13.47
CA ALA A 257 -12.30 -11.98 -12.60
C ALA A 257 -10.84 -12.36 -12.30
N LEU A 258 -9.96 -12.29 -13.30
CA LEU A 258 -8.53 -12.53 -13.12
C LEU A 258 -7.86 -11.46 -12.24
N LEU A 259 -8.25 -10.20 -12.36
CA LEU A 259 -7.82 -9.12 -11.47
C LEU A 259 -8.27 -9.37 -10.03
N ALA A 260 -9.51 -9.81 -9.83
CA ALA A 260 -10.00 -10.24 -8.51
C ALA A 260 -9.13 -11.38 -7.95
N GLY A 261 -8.84 -12.38 -8.76
CA GLY A 261 -7.97 -13.49 -8.41
C GLY A 261 -6.54 -13.04 -8.08
N LYS A 262 -5.99 -12.08 -8.83
CA LYS A 262 -4.67 -11.47 -8.55
C LYS A 262 -4.64 -10.77 -7.20
N VAL A 263 -5.67 -9.98 -6.87
CA VAL A 263 -5.77 -9.28 -5.59
C VAL A 263 -5.90 -10.26 -4.42
N PHE A 264 -6.72 -11.30 -4.58
CA PHE A 264 -6.84 -12.38 -3.60
C PHE A 264 -5.55 -13.19 -3.47
N GLY A 265 -4.88 -13.49 -4.59
CA GLY A 265 -3.55 -14.11 -4.60
C GLY A 265 -2.54 -13.34 -3.76
N GLY A 266 -2.60 -11.99 -3.80
CA GLY A 266 -1.78 -11.14 -2.98
C GLY A 266 -1.98 -11.35 -1.47
N LEU A 267 -3.20 -11.63 -1.02
CA LEU A 267 -3.47 -12.01 0.36
C LEU A 267 -2.83 -13.36 0.70
N ILE A 268 -2.98 -14.35 -0.18
CA ILE A 268 -2.37 -15.68 0.00
C ILE A 268 -0.84 -15.54 0.08
N GLY A 269 -0.23 -14.81 -0.83
CA GLY A 269 1.22 -14.56 -0.85
C GLY A 269 1.72 -13.88 0.43
N ALA A 270 0.99 -12.89 0.93
CA ALA A 270 1.32 -12.22 2.18
C ALA A 270 1.27 -13.17 3.39
N LEU A 271 0.30 -14.10 3.43
CA LEU A 271 0.18 -15.11 4.47
C LEU A 271 1.27 -16.20 4.38
N LEU A 272 1.72 -16.52 3.18
CA LEU A 272 2.78 -17.52 2.95
C LEU A 272 4.19 -16.93 3.08
N ALA A 273 4.36 -15.62 3.05
CA ALA A 273 5.67 -14.97 3.14
C ALA A 273 6.47 -15.35 4.40
N PRO A 274 5.88 -15.44 5.63
CA PRO A 274 6.59 -15.91 6.81
C PRO A 274 7.09 -17.35 6.70
N LEU A 275 6.37 -18.21 5.98
CA LEU A 275 6.77 -19.60 5.76
C LEU A 275 7.99 -19.67 4.83
N ALA A 276 7.99 -18.92 3.74
CA ALA A 276 9.15 -18.79 2.87
C ALA A 276 10.37 -18.25 3.63
N LEU A 277 10.16 -17.24 4.48
CA LEU A 277 11.20 -16.67 5.34
C LEU A 277 11.82 -17.72 6.27
N ARG A 278 10.98 -18.59 6.87
CA ARG A 278 11.41 -19.66 7.78
C ARG A 278 12.26 -20.73 7.08
N TRP A 279 11.90 -21.12 5.85
CA TRP A 279 12.57 -22.23 5.15
C TRP A 279 13.80 -21.78 4.35
N LEU A 280 13.74 -20.63 3.69
CA LEU A 280 14.76 -20.17 2.75
C LEU A 280 15.63 -19.04 3.32
N GLY A 281 15.20 -18.44 4.45
CA GLY A 281 15.76 -17.22 4.97
C GLY A 281 15.41 -15.99 4.10
N ARG A 282 15.58 -14.79 4.65
CA ARG A 282 15.12 -13.53 4.04
C ARG A 282 15.71 -13.27 2.65
N SER A 283 17.02 -13.46 2.50
CA SER A 283 17.72 -13.12 1.25
C SER A 283 17.26 -13.99 0.07
N TRP A 284 17.17 -15.31 0.25
CA TRP A 284 16.74 -16.22 -0.80
C TRP A 284 15.26 -16.13 -1.07
N SER A 285 14.42 -15.94 -0.04
CA SER A 285 12.98 -15.71 -0.23
C SER A 285 12.73 -14.49 -1.12
N LEU A 286 13.41 -13.36 -0.86
CA LEU A 286 13.28 -12.15 -1.67
C LEU A 286 13.71 -12.38 -3.12
N VAL A 287 14.87 -13.01 -3.34
CA VAL A 287 15.37 -13.27 -4.72
C VAL A 287 14.41 -14.17 -5.50
N LEU A 288 13.99 -15.29 -4.91
CA LEU A 288 13.13 -16.26 -5.60
C LEU A 288 11.74 -15.67 -5.91
N ILE A 289 11.15 -14.93 -4.96
CA ILE A 289 9.84 -14.33 -5.12
C ILE A 289 9.88 -13.21 -6.17
N ILE A 290 10.93 -12.38 -6.17
CA ILE A 290 11.11 -11.32 -7.18
C ILE A 290 11.40 -11.93 -8.55
N ALA A 291 12.23 -12.96 -8.64
CA ALA A 291 12.48 -13.65 -9.89
C ALA A 291 11.20 -14.25 -10.48
N MET A 292 10.39 -14.93 -9.65
CA MET A 292 9.10 -15.48 -10.07
C MET A 292 8.13 -14.38 -10.50
N SER A 293 8.05 -13.25 -9.74
CA SER A 293 7.25 -12.08 -10.12
C SER A 293 7.70 -11.51 -11.47
N THR A 294 8.99 -11.43 -11.71
CA THR A 294 9.55 -10.91 -12.96
C THR A 294 9.24 -11.84 -14.15
N ILE A 295 9.42 -13.15 -13.97
CA ILE A 295 9.13 -14.15 -15.00
C ILE A 295 7.64 -14.13 -15.36
N THR A 296 6.75 -14.10 -14.38
CA THR A 296 5.31 -14.09 -14.63
C THR A 296 4.86 -12.80 -15.33
N LYS A 297 5.39 -11.64 -14.97
CA LYS A 297 5.16 -10.38 -15.71
C LYS A 297 5.65 -10.45 -17.14
N PHE A 298 6.85 -10.99 -17.36
CA PHE A 298 7.40 -11.17 -18.70
C PHE A 298 6.48 -12.04 -19.57
N ILE A 299 6.01 -13.18 -19.02
CA ILE A 299 5.07 -14.07 -19.72
C ILE A 299 3.76 -13.34 -20.01
N MET A 300 3.18 -12.63 -19.03
CA MET A 300 1.93 -11.88 -19.22
C MET A 300 2.00 -10.84 -20.34
N ILE A 301 3.13 -10.15 -20.48
CA ILE A 301 3.31 -9.09 -21.48
C ILE A 301 3.52 -9.68 -22.88
N THR A 302 4.19 -10.83 -22.97
CA THR A 302 4.62 -11.38 -24.27
C THR A 302 3.73 -12.49 -24.82
N THR A 303 2.85 -13.07 -23.98
CA THR A 303 2.02 -14.21 -24.39
C THR A 303 0.76 -13.78 -25.14
N THR A 304 0.37 -14.59 -26.13
CA THR A 304 -0.95 -14.54 -26.76
C THR A 304 -1.89 -15.66 -26.26
N SER A 305 -1.43 -16.47 -25.32
CA SER A 305 -2.21 -17.58 -24.73
C SER A 305 -2.99 -17.11 -23.52
N ALA A 306 -4.33 -17.21 -23.54
CA ALA A 306 -5.19 -16.89 -22.42
C ALA A 306 -4.84 -17.73 -21.18
N MET A 307 -4.47 -19.00 -21.34
CA MET A 307 -4.09 -19.86 -20.21
C MET A 307 -2.78 -19.39 -19.57
N ALA A 308 -1.73 -19.12 -20.37
CA ALA A 308 -0.45 -18.67 -19.86
C ALA A 308 -0.58 -17.31 -19.15
N TYR A 309 -1.38 -16.41 -19.70
CA TYR A 309 -1.71 -15.13 -19.06
C TYR A 309 -2.40 -15.33 -17.70
N SER A 310 -3.48 -16.16 -17.69
CA SER A 310 -4.30 -16.40 -16.49
C SER A 310 -3.49 -17.00 -15.34
N VAL A 311 -2.66 -18.00 -15.63
CA VAL A 311 -1.77 -18.59 -14.61
C VAL A 311 -0.76 -17.56 -14.11
N SER A 312 -0.16 -16.80 -15.02
CA SER A 312 0.88 -15.82 -14.67
C SER A 312 0.36 -14.69 -13.81
N ILE A 313 -0.84 -14.15 -14.08
CA ILE A 313 -1.42 -13.06 -13.28
C ILE A 313 -1.74 -13.49 -11.85
N LEU A 314 -2.20 -14.72 -11.65
CA LEU A 314 -2.50 -15.26 -10.32
C LEU A 314 -1.21 -15.46 -9.50
N ILE A 315 -0.17 -16.04 -10.10
CA ILE A 315 1.13 -16.21 -9.46
C ILE A 315 1.74 -14.83 -9.15
N TRP A 316 1.71 -13.91 -10.10
CA TRP A 316 2.19 -12.54 -9.90
C TRP A 316 1.50 -11.86 -8.70
N GLY A 317 0.18 -12.03 -8.55
CA GLY A 317 -0.56 -11.53 -7.40
C GLY A 317 0.00 -12.05 -6.07
N ALA A 318 0.24 -13.35 -5.97
CA ALA A 318 0.81 -13.96 -4.76
C ALA A 318 2.24 -13.45 -4.49
N MET A 319 3.09 -13.36 -5.52
CA MET A 319 4.45 -12.83 -5.38
C MET A 319 4.44 -11.36 -4.92
N TYR A 320 3.55 -10.53 -5.46
CA TYR A 320 3.39 -9.14 -5.06
C TYR A 320 3.09 -8.98 -3.56
N GLY A 321 2.12 -9.74 -3.05
CA GLY A 321 1.78 -9.71 -1.63
C GLY A 321 2.93 -10.16 -0.72
N ALA A 322 3.64 -11.22 -1.13
CA ALA A 322 4.80 -11.72 -0.39
C ALA A 322 5.96 -10.70 -0.36
N ILE A 323 6.25 -10.02 -1.50
CA ILE A 323 7.30 -8.98 -1.57
C ILE A 323 7.00 -7.85 -0.59
N LEU A 324 5.76 -7.35 -0.56
CA LEU A 324 5.40 -6.25 0.34
C LEU A 324 5.65 -6.61 1.81
N VAL A 325 5.28 -7.82 2.25
CA VAL A 325 5.52 -8.27 3.63
C VAL A 325 7.02 -8.37 3.93
N LEU A 326 7.78 -8.98 3.03
CA LEU A 326 9.22 -9.19 3.26
C LEU A 326 10.02 -7.89 3.24
N VAL A 327 9.66 -6.93 2.37
CA VAL A 327 10.35 -5.63 2.28
C VAL A 327 10.00 -4.73 3.45
N THR A 328 8.73 -4.68 3.86
CA THR A 328 8.35 -3.92 5.06
C THR A 328 8.99 -4.49 6.32
N GLY A 329 9.07 -5.83 6.43
CA GLY A 329 9.83 -6.49 7.50
C GLY A 329 11.33 -6.17 7.46
N LEU A 330 11.94 -6.08 6.27
CA LEU A 330 13.36 -5.67 6.14
C LEU A 330 13.56 -4.21 6.58
N ALA A 331 12.66 -3.31 6.18
CA ALA A 331 12.73 -1.90 6.59
C ALA A 331 12.60 -1.74 8.12
N ALA A 332 11.75 -2.53 8.76
CA ALA A 332 11.57 -2.53 10.22
C ALA A 332 12.82 -3.01 10.97
N VAL A 333 13.54 -4.01 10.43
CA VAL A 333 14.82 -4.48 11.01
C VAL A 333 15.93 -3.43 10.85
N MET A 334 15.92 -2.66 9.74
CA MET A 334 16.93 -1.60 9.52
C MET A 334 16.76 -0.41 10.45
N ASP A 335 15.55 -0.13 10.91
CA ASP A 335 15.26 1.00 11.81
C ASP A 335 14.05 0.72 12.68
N VAL A 336 14.30 0.45 13.95
CA VAL A 336 13.27 0.20 14.98
C VAL A 336 12.39 1.44 15.22
N THR A 337 12.87 2.65 14.85
CA THR A 337 12.08 3.89 15.00
C THR A 337 11.03 4.05 13.90
N GLY A 338 11.04 3.21 12.86
CA GLY A 338 10.09 3.19 11.76
C GLY A 338 10.32 4.24 10.67
N ARG A 339 11.34 5.10 10.79
CA ARG A 339 11.63 6.17 9.81
C ARG A 339 11.98 5.63 8.43
N VAL A 340 12.75 4.53 8.38
CA VAL A 340 13.09 3.84 7.13
C VAL A 340 11.84 3.25 6.49
N GLY A 341 10.93 2.67 7.28
CA GLY A 341 9.65 2.17 6.79
C GLY A 341 8.78 3.26 6.14
N VAL A 342 8.73 4.44 6.77
CA VAL A 342 8.00 5.61 6.22
C VAL A 342 8.64 6.10 4.92
N LEU A 343 9.98 6.19 4.86
CA LEU A 343 10.71 6.58 3.65
C LEU A 343 10.41 5.60 2.50
N VAL A 344 10.55 4.31 2.73
CA VAL A 344 10.30 3.24 1.74
C VAL A 344 8.85 3.28 1.25
N SER A 345 7.88 3.49 2.15
CA SER A 345 6.46 3.59 1.79
C SER A 345 6.15 4.85 0.97
N GLY A 346 6.79 5.98 1.26
CA GLY A 346 6.65 7.20 0.47
C GLY A 346 7.17 7.04 -0.95
N PHE A 347 8.34 6.42 -1.11
CA PHE A 347 8.93 6.11 -2.42
C PHE A 347 8.12 5.05 -3.19
N TYR A 348 7.57 4.05 -2.50
CA TYR A 348 6.62 3.11 -3.10
C TYR A 348 5.41 3.83 -3.71
N LEU A 349 4.77 4.72 -2.98
CA LEU A 349 3.61 5.47 -3.47
C LEU A 349 3.97 6.40 -4.64
N ALA A 350 5.16 6.99 -4.64
CA ALA A 350 5.65 7.80 -5.76
C ALA A 350 5.76 6.95 -7.03
N GLY A 351 6.29 5.71 -6.93
CA GLY A 351 6.35 4.79 -8.07
C GLY A 351 4.96 4.42 -8.59
N VAL A 352 4.06 4.01 -7.70
CA VAL A 352 2.67 3.68 -8.03
C VAL A 352 1.96 4.85 -8.73
N ALA A 353 2.20 6.10 -8.30
CA ALA A 353 1.52 7.26 -8.83
C ALA A 353 1.78 7.48 -10.33
N PHE A 354 2.97 7.18 -10.83
CA PHE A 354 3.36 7.40 -12.22
C PHE A 354 3.24 6.15 -13.11
N GLY A 355 2.93 4.99 -12.54
CA GLY A 355 2.77 3.73 -13.28
C GLY A 355 1.80 3.82 -14.45
N PRO A 356 0.55 4.31 -14.26
CA PRO A 356 -0.44 4.39 -15.34
C PRO A 356 0.00 5.29 -16.50
N LEU A 357 0.64 6.44 -16.21
CA LEU A 357 1.14 7.35 -17.24
C LEU A 357 2.21 6.67 -18.09
N ILE A 358 3.24 6.14 -17.45
CA ILE A 358 4.38 5.56 -18.15
C ILE A 358 3.97 4.26 -18.85
N GLY A 359 3.15 3.43 -18.18
CA GLY A 359 2.59 2.21 -18.75
C GLY A 359 1.74 2.48 -19.99
N GLY A 360 0.84 3.47 -19.92
CA GLY A 360 -0.02 3.87 -21.03
C GLY A 360 0.74 4.43 -22.21
N GLN A 361 1.78 5.23 -21.97
CA GLN A 361 2.64 5.78 -23.03
C GLN A 361 3.45 4.70 -23.76
N LEU A 362 3.91 3.69 -23.05
CA LEU A 362 4.87 2.73 -23.58
C LEU A 362 4.24 1.45 -24.12
N VAL A 363 3.09 1.02 -23.59
CA VAL A 363 2.44 -0.24 -24.01
C VAL A 363 1.99 -0.25 -25.48
N GLY A 364 1.68 0.94 -26.03
CA GLY A 364 1.29 1.10 -27.45
C GLY A 364 2.45 1.40 -28.40
N VAL A 365 3.61 1.80 -27.88
CA VAL A 365 4.77 2.24 -28.67
C VAL A 365 5.84 1.16 -28.76
N LEU A 366 6.09 0.45 -27.66
CA LEU A 366 7.09 -0.62 -27.59
C LEU A 366 6.51 -1.95 -28.08
N SER A 367 7.35 -2.78 -28.68
CA SER A 367 6.97 -4.18 -28.89
C SER A 367 6.78 -4.88 -27.53
N PRO A 368 5.95 -5.96 -27.45
CA PRO A 368 5.74 -6.69 -26.20
C PRO A 368 7.04 -7.12 -25.51
N ILE A 369 8.03 -7.55 -26.29
CA ILE A 369 9.34 -7.96 -25.75
C ILE A 369 10.10 -6.76 -25.17
N GLN A 370 10.12 -5.61 -25.86
CA GLN A 370 10.79 -4.39 -25.37
C GLN A 370 10.13 -3.88 -24.08
N TYR A 371 8.79 -3.89 -24.03
CA TYR A 371 8.05 -3.49 -22.83
C TYR A 371 8.33 -4.45 -21.67
N ALA A 372 8.34 -5.77 -21.92
CA ALA A 372 8.65 -6.78 -20.91
C ALA A 372 10.08 -6.63 -20.36
N LEU A 373 11.07 -6.37 -21.22
CA LEU A 373 12.46 -6.13 -20.79
C LEU A 373 12.58 -4.85 -19.96
N LEU A 374 11.93 -3.76 -20.39
CA LEU A 374 11.91 -2.50 -19.65
C LEU A 374 11.34 -2.66 -18.24
N VAL A 375 10.25 -3.42 -18.08
CA VAL A 375 9.62 -3.71 -16.79
C VAL A 375 10.48 -4.66 -15.95
N SER A 376 11.17 -5.59 -16.57
CA SER A 376 11.96 -6.62 -15.89
C SER A 376 13.28 -6.07 -15.31
N ALA A 377 13.95 -5.14 -16.01
CA ALA A 377 15.25 -4.61 -15.61
C ALA A 377 15.23 -3.96 -14.20
N PRO A 378 14.28 -3.05 -13.86
CA PRO A 378 14.19 -2.51 -12.51
C PRO A 378 13.86 -3.56 -11.45
N SER A 379 13.06 -4.59 -11.79
CA SER A 379 12.77 -5.70 -10.88
C SER A 379 14.02 -6.52 -10.53
N ILE A 380 14.90 -6.74 -11.50
CA ILE A 380 16.18 -7.42 -11.29
C ILE A 380 17.11 -6.56 -10.43
N LEU A 381 17.18 -5.24 -10.70
CA LEU A 381 17.97 -4.31 -9.89
C LEU A 381 17.46 -4.26 -8.45
N PHE A 382 16.14 -4.21 -8.26
CA PHE A 382 15.50 -4.28 -6.96
C PHE A 382 15.83 -5.56 -6.20
N GLY A 383 15.69 -6.71 -6.86
CA GLY A 383 16.05 -8.01 -6.28
C GLY A 383 17.53 -8.08 -5.87
N SER A 384 18.43 -7.56 -6.69
CA SER A 384 19.85 -7.50 -6.41
C SER A 384 20.18 -6.59 -5.22
N ALA A 385 19.55 -5.40 -5.17
CA ALA A 385 19.70 -4.47 -4.05
C ALA A 385 19.20 -5.09 -2.73
N LEU A 386 18.01 -5.71 -2.75
CA LEU A 386 17.45 -6.38 -1.58
C LEU A 386 18.30 -7.55 -1.10
N PHE A 387 18.90 -8.33 -2.00
CA PHE A 387 19.81 -9.41 -1.63
C PHE A 387 21.02 -8.88 -0.87
N VAL A 388 21.65 -7.82 -1.38
CA VAL A 388 22.82 -7.20 -0.74
C VAL A 388 22.44 -6.59 0.62
N ILE A 389 21.33 -5.84 0.69
CA ILE A 389 20.88 -5.17 1.91
C ILE A 389 20.47 -6.21 2.97
N SER A 390 19.75 -7.27 2.59
CA SER A 390 19.30 -8.30 3.53
C SER A 390 20.43 -9.12 4.10
N ARG A 391 21.53 -9.33 3.34
CA ARG A 391 22.75 -9.98 3.86
C ARG A 391 23.49 -9.11 4.86
N LYS A 392 23.53 -7.79 4.65
CA LYS A 392 24.10 -6.85 5.63
C LYS A 392 23.21 -6.73 6.87
N GLY A 393 21.89 -6.75 6.70
CA GLY A 393 20.91 -6.74 7.80
C GLY A 393 21.06 -7.95 8.72
N ARG A 394 21.32 -9.15 8.18
CA ARG A 394 21.54 -10.36 8.99
C ARG A 394 22.74 -10.20 9.93
N LYS A 395 23.82 -9.59 9.46
CA LYS A 395 25.00 -9.32 10.33
C LYS A 395 24.67 -8.35 11.47
N LEU A 396 23.69 -7.47 11.29
CA LEU A 396 23.21 -6.56 12.33
C LEU A 396 22.24 -7.28 13.30
N GLU A 397 21.41 -8.19 12.81
CA GLU A 397 20.55 -9.04 13.65
C GLU A 397 21.40 -9.94 14.55
N ASP A 398 22.40 -10.64 13.99
CA ASP A 398 23.31 -11.50 14.73
C ASP A 398 24.12 -10.71 15.77
N GLY A 399 24.58 -9.50 15.41
CA GLY A 399 25.29 -8.61 16.33
C GLY A 399 24.40 -8.05 17.45
N ASN A 400 23.15 -7.75 17.15
CA ASN A 400 22.21 -7.20 18.14
C ASN A 400 21.68 -8.29 19.10
N THR A 401 21.48 -9.52 18.61
CA THR A 401 21.13 -10.69 19.44
C THR A 401 22.28 -11.02 20.40
N SER A 402 23.52 -10.92 19.94
CA SER A 402 24.71 -11.11 20.78
C SER A 402 24.82 -10.01 21.85
N ALA A 403 24.54 -8.75 21.49
CA ALA A 403 24.59 -7.63 22.44
C ALA A 403 23.47 -7.73 23.51
N VAL A 404 22.26 -8.12 23.11
CA VAL A 404 21.15 -8.35 24.06
C VAL A 404 21.45 -9.55 24.95
N GLY A 405 22.06 -10.61 24.43
CA GLY A 405 22.51 -11.77 25.22
C GLY A 405 23.60 -11.40 26.24
N ILE A 406 24.54 -10.52 25.86
CA ILE A 406 25.58 -10.04 26.77
C ILE A 406 24.99 -9.17 27.90
N VAL A 407 24.09 -8.25 27.56
CA VAL A 407 23.42 -7.40 28.56
C VAL A 407 22.54 -8.21 29.54
N ALA A 408 21.85 -9.25 29.03
CA ALA A 408 21.08 -10.16 29.89
C ALA A 408 21.98 -10.99 30.81
N ALA A 409 23.11 -11.49 30.30
CA ALA A 409 24.08 -12.22 31.12
C ALA A 409 24.77 -11.32 32.15
N GLU A 410 25.09 -10.07 31.84
CA GLU A 410 25.61 -9.10 32.80
C GLU A 410 24.58 -8.73 33.88
N ALA A 411 23.30 -8.63 33.53
CA ALA A 411 22.23 -8.40 34.49
C ALA A 411 22.05 -9.59 35.47
N GLU A 412 22.09 -10.85 34.96
CA GLU A 412 22.03 -12.05 35.80
C GLU A 412 23.27 -12.19 36.74
N LEU A 413 24.44 -11.83 36.26
CA LEU A 413 25.68 -11.82 37.06
C LEU A 413 25.64 -10.72 38.14
N SER A 414 25.05 -9.58 37.85
CA SER A 414 24.84 -8.47 38.80
C SER A 414 23.86 -8.86 39.89
N ASP A 415 22.77 -9.55 39.57
CA ASP A 415 21.78 -10.00 40.56
C ASP A 415 22.30 -11.14 41.41
N SER A 416 23.12 -12.05 40.88
CA SER A 416 23.77 -13.11 41.65
C SER A 416 24.80 -12.55 42.60
N ALA A 417 25.56 -11.52 42.22
CA ALA A 417 26.57 -10.88 43.05
C ALA A 417 25.96 -10.03 44.19
N THR A 418 24.70 -9.58 44.04
CA THR A 418 23.96 -8.90 45.11
C THR A 418 23.27 -9.87 46.07
N ALA A 419 22.90 -11.07 45.62
CA ALA A 419 22.32 -12.12 46.46
C ALA A 419 23.37 -12.78 47.38
N ASP A 420 24.64 -12.86 46.97
CA ASP A 420 25.69 -13.41 47.81
C ASP A 420 26.23 -12.43 48.88
N ARG A 421 25.76 -11.19 48.92
CA ARG A 421 26.16 -10.17 49.89
C ARG A 421 25.07 -9.86 50.94
N ALA A 422 23.92 -10.53 50.86
CA ALA A 422 22.77 -10.40 51.81
C ALA A 422 22.64 -11.66 52.68
#